data_b7576953d91b5c4437b8b16038fa4efa
#
_entry.id   b7576953d91b5c4437b8b16038fa4efa
#
_cell.length_a   1.000
_cell.length_b   1.000
_cell.length_c   1.000
_cell.angle_alpha   90.00
_cell.angle_beta   90.00
_cell.angle_gamma   90.00
#
_symmetry.space_group_name_H-M   'P 1'
#
loop_
_entity.id
_entity.type
_entity.pdbx_description
1 polymer ?
#
loop_
_entity_poly.entity_id
_entity_poly.type
_entity_poly.pdbx_seq_one_letter_code
_entity_poly.pdbx_strand_id
1 'polypeptide(L)'
;MAVWIPVGDGFIEADVIRWREPVFKNRRHGSPARLGERQMIAEVLCDDGGSGWVDLLVRHSEVLSPAPGRNPHEVVLPEKHTETRRRRRTLLKGDAERLEWSDEGARDSVLASKLPANPKPVPTRPPNSEESYSLRSSFNPAARRGNDRPDAPRWEQPRPGG
;
A
#
# COMPACT_ATOMS: atom_id res chain seq x y z
N MET A 1 4.93 26.37 20.38
CA MET A 1 5.73 25.60 19.40
C MET A 1 4.94 24.35 19.06
N ALA A 2 4.97 23.91 17.79
CA ALA A 2 4.34 22.67 17.40
C ALA A 2 5.12 21.46 17.98
N VAL A 3 4.44 20.57 18.69
CA VAL A 3 5.04 19.36 19.26
C VAL A 3 4.77 18.20 18.30
N TRP A 4 5.82 17.48 17.90
CA TRP A 4 5.74 16.33 17.02
C TRP A 4 6.04 15.07 17.83
N ILE A 5 5.16 14.09 17.72
CA ILE A 5 5.27 12.82 18.43
C ILE A 5 5.20 11.65 17.45
N PRO A 6 5.93 10.55 17.70
CA PRO A 6 5.90 9.38 16.81
C PRO A 6 4.50 8.85 16.61
N VAL A 7 4.18 8.40 15.39
CA VAL A 7 2.95 7.69 15.09
C VAL A 7 3.10 6.25 15.54
N GLY A 8 2.54 5.91 16.72
CA GLY A 8 2.63 4.56 17.29
C GLY A 8 1.39 3.69 17.06
N ASP A 9 0.23 4.30 17.10
CA ASP A 9 -1.09 3.67 17.22
C ASP A 9 -1.93 3.74 15.93
N GLY A 10 -1.39 4.31 14.88
CA GLY A 10 -2.02 4.42 13.57
C GLY A 10 -2.40 5.86 13.20
N PHE A 11 -2.94 5.98 11.99
CA PHE A 11 -3.37 7.25 11.43
C PHE A 11 -4.87 7.41 11.57
N ILE A 12 -5.32 8.59 11.93
CA ILE A 12 -6.74 8.95 11.93
C ILE A 12 -6.97 10.19 11.07
N GLU A 13 -8.20 10.38 10.63
CA GLU A 13 -8.62 11.56 9.90
C GLU A 13 -8.31 12.82 10.70
N ALA A 14 -7.87 13.87 10.02
CA ALA A 14 -7.39 15.14 10.58
C ALA A 14 -6.04 15.08 11.33
N ASP A 15 -5.38 13.92 11.49
CA ASP A 15 -3.98 13.92 11.91
C ASP A 15 -3.13 14.71 10.90
N VAL A 16 -2.32 15.63 11.39
CA VAL A 16 -1.27 16.24 10.58
C VAL A 16 0.02 15.47 10.84
N ILE A 17 0.54 14.85 9.80
CA ILE A 17 1.74 14.00 9.90
C ILE A 17 2.90 14.58 9.10
N ARG A 18 4.12 14.32 9.55
CA ARG A 18 5.34 14.55 8.78
C ARG A 18 6.14 13.25 8.66
N TRP A 19 6.80 13.07 7.52
CA TRP A 19 7.69 11.92 7.28
C TRP A 19 8.76 12.27 6.26
N ARG A 20 9.77 11.42 6.16
CA ARG A 20 10.83 11.52 5.15
C ARG A 20 10.64 10.46 4.10
N GLU A 21 10.87 10.82 2.85
CA GLU A 21 10.85 9.84 1.78
C GLU A 21 11.95 10.09 0.73
N PRO A 22 12.59 9.03 0.22
CA PRO A 22 13.54 9.16 -0.87
C PRO A 22 12.83 9.45 -2.17
N VAL A 23 13.41 10.32 -2.99
CA VAL A 23 12.92 10.67 -4.31
C VAL A 23 13.77 10.01 -5.38
N PHE A 24 13.11 9.38 -6.35
CA PHE A 24 13.76 8.68 -7.45
C PHE A 24 13.30 9.22 -8.80
N LYS A 25 14.21 9.24 -9.76
CA LYS A 25 13.91 9.50 -11.17
C LYS A 25 13.87 8.16 -11.92
N ASN A 26 12.73 7.87 -12.53
CA ASN A 26 12.61 6.71 -13.40
C ASN A 26 13.51 6.89 -14.62
N ARG A 27 14.26 5.85 -14.98
CA ARG A 27 15.05 5.77 -16.20
C ARG A 27 14.37 4.83 -17.18
N ARG A 28 14.51 5.11 -18.47
CA ARG A 28 13.98 4.20 -19.51
C ARG A 28 14.62 2.81 -19.43
N HIS A 29 15.90 2.77 -19.03
CA HIS A 29 16.67 1.55 -18.87
C HIS A 29 17.43 1.59 -17.55
N GLY A 30 17.48 0.47 -16.83
CA GLY A 30 18.22 0.31 -15.57
C GLY A 30 17.40 0.68 -14.32
N SER A 31 18.08 0.69 -13.17
CA SER A 31 17.47 1.00 -11.88
C SER A 31 17.14 2.48 -11.75
N PRO A 32 16.07 2.84 -11.01
CA PRO A 32 15.75 4.22 -10.72
C PRO A 32 16.93 4.95 -10.05
N ALA A 33 17.21 6.18 -10.49
CA ALA A 33 18.25 6.99 -9.89
C ALA A 33 17.71 7.74 -8.68
N ARG A 34 18.37 7.63 -7.52
CA ARG A 34 18.05 8.45 -6.35
C ARG A 34 18.41 9.90 -6.63
N LEU A 35 17.45 10.80 -6.44
CA LEU A 35 17.65 12.25 -6.58
C LEU A 35 17.97 12.93 -5.26
N GLY A 36 17.45 12.39 -4.17
CA GLY A 36 17.60 12.96 -2.85
C GLY A 36 16.58 12.42 -1.87
N GLU A 37 16.35 13.21 -0.83
CA GLU A 37 15.38 12.96 0.22
C GLU A 37 14.57 14.23 0.44
N ARG A 38 13.27 14.07 0.66
CA ARG A 38 12.36 15.16 0.97
C ARG A 38 11.58 14.89 2.25
N GLN A 39 11.22 15.95 2.94
CA GLN A 39 10.26 15.94 4.03
C GLN A 39 8.89 16.33 3.48
N MET A 40 7.90 15.61 3.94
CA MET A 40 6.50 15.85 3.61
C MET A 40 5.74 16.14 4.89
N ILE A 41 4.82 17.11 4.82
CA ILE A 41 3.81 17.36 5.85
C ILE A 41 2.46 17.30 5.17
N ALA A 42 1.58 16.45 5.68
CA ALA A 42 0.25 16.27 5.12
C ALA A 42 -0.78 15.96 6.20
N GLU A 43 -2.02 16.28 5.90
CA GLU A 43 -3.18 15.93 6.71
C GLU A 43 -3.74 14.58 6.22
N VAL A 44 -4.07 13.72 7.16
CA VAL A 44 -4.70 12.44 6.88
C VAL A 44 -6.18 12.68 6.53
N LEU A 45 -6.57 12.30 5.31
CA LEU A 45 -7.95 12.35 4.86
C LEU A 45 -8.70 11.06 5.19
N CYS A 46 -8.02 9.93 4.98
CA CYS A 46 -8.61 8.61 5.25
C CYS A 46 -7.50 7.58 5.49
N ASP A 47 -7.70 6.72 6.47
CA ASP A 47 -6.96 5.47 6.65
C ASP A 47 -7.98 4.34 6.80
N ASP A 48 -8.15 3.53 5.75
CA ASP A 48 -9.14 2.45 5.74
C ASP A 48 -8.72 1.22 6.56
N GLY A 49 -7.53 1.27 7.17
CA GLY A 49 -7.02 0.21 8.05
C GLY A 49 -6.78 -1.14 7.37
N GLY A 50 -7.60 -1.52 6.42
CA GLY A 50 -7.58 -2.83 5.76
C GLY A 50 -6.68 -2.90 4.53
N SER A 51 -6.70 -1.87 3.67
CA SER A 51 -5.89 -1.85 2.44
C SER A 51 -4.42 -1.53 2.68
N GLY A 52 -4.10 -0.96 3.84
CA GLY A 52 -2.76 -0.47 4.18
C GLY A 52 -2.36 0.79 3.41
N TRP A 53 -3.34 1.50 2.86
CA TRP A 53 -3.17 2.79 2.20
C TRP A 53 -3.75 3.91 3.06
N VAL A 54 -3.08 5.07 2.99
CA VAL A 54 -3.49 6.30 3.66
C VAL A 54 -3.63 7.39 2.61
N ASP A 55 -4.78 8.03 2.56
CA ASP A 55 -5.04 9.19 1.70
C ASP A 55 -4.69 10.46 2.46
N LEU A 56 -3.94 11.34 1.81
CA LEU A 56 -3.26 12.47 2.41
C LEU A 56 -3.47 13.74 1.59
N LEU A 57 -3.65 14.86 2.27
CA LEU A 57 -3.64 16.20 1.66
C LEU A 57 -2.33 16.91 1.99
N VAL A 58 -1.49 17.16 0.98
CA VAL A 58 -0.19 17.81 1.15
C VAL A 58 -0.37 19.22 1.69
N ARG A 59 0.26 19.52 2.83
CA ARG A 59 0.29 20.84 3.46
C ARG A 59 1.61 21.56 3.19
N HIS A 60 2.71 20.82 3.19
CA HIS A 60 4.04 21.35 2.92
C HIS A 60 4.98 20.25 2.42
N SER A 61 5.96 20.62 1.60
CA SER A 61 7.02 19.73 1.15
C SER A 61 8.33 20.50 0.98
N GLU A 62 9.44 19.91 1.40
CA GLU A 62 10.77 20.50 1.27
C GLU A 62 11.84 19.45 0.97
N VAL A 63 12.91 19.89 0.31
CA VAL A 63 14.08 19.04 0.07
C VAL A 63 14.96 19.04 1.31
N LEU A 64 15.19 17.87 1.92
CA LEU A 64 16.10 17.73 3.05
C LEU A 64 17.55 17.64 2.58
N SER A 65 17.82 16.77 1.62
CA SER A 65 19.15 16.60 1.07
C SER A 65 19.09 16.09 -0.37
N PRO A 66 19.85 16.71 -1.29
CA PRO A 66 20.05 16.14 -2.60
C PRO A 66 20.98 14.92 -2.53
N ALA A 67 20.85 13.97 -3.44
CA ALA A 67 21.81 12.89 -3.57
C ALA A 67 23.19 13.45 -4.03
N PRO A 68 24.30 12.79 -3.66
CA PRO A 68 25.63 13.24 -4.05
C PRO A 68 25.74 13.49 -5.57
N GLY A 69 26.24 14.67 -5.95
CA GLY A 69 26.39 15.07 -7.35
C GLY A 69 25.06 15.40 -8.06
N ARG A 70 23.96 15.60 -7.34
CA ARG A 70 22.66 16.00 -7.88
C ARG A 70 22.30 17.42 -7.50
N ASN A 71 21.56 18.08 -8.41
CA ASN A 71 21.02 19.39 -8.14
C ASN A 71 19.74 19.26 -7.28
N PRO A 72 19.60 20.04 -6.19
CA PRO A 72 18.36 20.08 -5.39
C PRO A 72 17.10 20.35 -6.21
N HIS A 73 17.21 21.15 -7.29
CA HIS A 73 16.08 21.48 -8.17
C HIS A 73 15.60 20.31 -9.03
N GLU A 74 16.33 19.19 -9.10
CA GLU A 74 15.86 17.97 -9.75
C GLU A 74 14.84 17.20 -8.90
N VAL A 75 14.78 17.48 -7.60
CA VAL A 75 13.82 16.86 -6.68
C VAL A 75 12.45 17.49 -6.88
N VAL A 76 11.55 16.74 -7.49
CA VAL A 76 10.17 17.20 -7.69
C VAL A 76 9.42 17.16 -6.36
N LEU A 77 8.90 18.31 -5.94
CA LEU A 77 8.06 18.46 -4.77
C LEU A 77 6.59 18.48 -5.19
N PRO A 78 5.70 17.76 -4.48
CA PRO A 78 4.27 17.90 -4.67
C PRO A 78 3.82 19.31 -4.31
N GLU A 79 2.85 19.81 -5.06
CA GLU A 79 2.24 21.10 -4.75
C GLU A 79 1.39 21.02 -3.47
N LYS A 80 1.32 22.15 -2.76
CA LYS A 80 0.43 22.30 -1.62
C LYS A 80 -1.02 22.07 -2.02
N HIS A 81 -1.79 21.41 -1.16
CA HIS A 81 -3.19 21.01 -1.37
C HIS A 81 -3.40 19.92 -2.44
N THR A 82 -2.34 19.24 -2.86
CA THR A 82 -2.47 18.05 -3.71
C THR A 82 -2.82 16.84 -2.87
N GLU A 83 -3.83 16.09 -3.29
CA GLU A 83 -4.12 14.80 -2.70
C GLU A 83 -3.10 13.76 -3.15
N THR A 84 -2.65 12.95 -2.24
CA THR A 84 -1.70 11.87 -2.50
C THR A 84 -2.04 10.65 -1.67
N ARG A 85 -1.68 9.48 -2.16
CA ARG A 85 -1.90 8.22 -1.48
C ARG A 85 -0.55 7.57 -1.17
N ARG A 86 -0.36 7.09 0.06
CA ARG A 86 0.87 6.42 0.49
C ARG A 86 0.55 5.13 1.22
N ARG A 87 1.42 4.14 1.09
CA ARG A 87 1.30 2.93 1.91
C ARG A 87 1.70 3.26 3.35
N ARG A 88 0.93 2.78 4.31
CA ARG A 88 1.22 2.93 5.76
C ARG A 88 2.68 2.55 6.08
N ARG A 89 3.16 1.42 5.54
CA ARG A 89 4.55 0.99 5.72
C ARG A 89 5.58 1.99 5.20
N THR A 90 5.26 2.76 4.17
CA THR A 90 6.17 3.78 3.61
C THR A 90 6.27 4.97 4.54
N LEU A 91 5.16 5.39 5.13
CA LEU A 91 5.12 6.46 6.12
C LEU A 91 5.93 6.06 7.35
N LEU A 92 5.68 4.88 7.91
CA LEU A 92 6.38 4.37 9.10
C LEU A 92 7.89 4.20 8.85
N LYS A 93 8.32 3.80 7.64
CA LYS A 93 9.75 3.74 7.29
C LYS A 93 10.41 5.12 7.17
N GLY A 94 9.62 6.16 6.94
CA GLY A 94 10.05 7.54 6.86
C GLY A 94 10.01 8.25 8.20
N ASP A 95 10.03 7.52 9.32
CA ASP A 95 9.96 8.07 10.67
C ASP A 95 8.77 9.02 10.82
N ALA A 96 7.57 8.52 10.51
CA ALA A 96 6.37 9.31 10.58
C ALA A 96 6.10 9.80 12.00
N GLU A 97 5.91 11.08 12.13
CA GLU A 97 5.50 11.76 13.36
C GLU A 97 4.18 12.50 13.09
N ARG A 98 3.36 12.62 14.09
CA ARG A 98 2.14 13.41 14.04
C ARG A 98 2.25 14.66 14.91
N LEU A 99 1.51 15.67 14.52
CA LEU A 99 1.31 16.84 15.38
C LEU A 99 0.45 16.42 16.57
N GLU A 100 0.88 16.83 17.77
CA GLU A 100 0.10 16.63 18.99
C GLU A 100 -1.22 17.39 18.87
N TRP A 101 -2.32 16.74 19.22
CA TRP A 101 -3.62 17.38 19.26
C TRP A 101 -3.73 18.24 20.52
N SER A 102 -4.50 19.31 20.45
CA SER A 102 -4.83 20.11 21.63
C SER A 102 -5.63 19.36 22.69
N ASP A 103 -6.34 18.30 22.25
CA ASP A 103 -7.07 17.35 23.10
C ASP A 103 -6.77 15.93 22.61
N GLU A 104 -5.78 15.28 23.20
CA GLU A 104 -5.41 13.90 22.90
C GLU A 104 -6.52 12.91 23.32
N GLY A 105 -7.33 13.23 24.33
CA GLY A 105 -8.46 12.40 24.71
C GLY A 105 -9.54 12.33 23.62
N ALA A 106 -9.77 13.42 22.90
CA ALA A 106 -10.64 13.41 21.74
C ALA A 106 -10.08 12.52 20.62
N ARG A 107 -8.77 12.59 20.38
CA ARG A 107 -8.09 11.72 19.40
C ARG A 107 -8.24 10.24 19.76
N ASP A 108 -7.98 9.89 21.02
CA ASP A 108 -8.08 8.52 21.52
C ASP A 108 -9.52 7.98 21.37
N SER A 109 -10.53 8.82 21.60
CA SER A 109 -11.93 8.46 21.38
C SER A 109 -12.24 8.14 19.94
N VAL A 110 -11.70 8.91 18.98
CA VAL A 110 -11.84 8.65 17.54
C VAL A 110 -11.13 7.33 17.16
N LEU A 111 -9.94 7.13 17.69
CA LEU A 111 -9.17 5.89 17.44
C LEU A 111 -9.91 4.66 17.96
N ALA A 112 -10.45 4.73 19.17
CA ALA A 112 -11.23 3.65 19.77
C ALA A 112 -12.51 3.33 18.98
N SER A 113 -13.14 4.34 18.38
CA SER A 113 -14.34 4.13 17.56
C SER A 113 -14.05 3.40 16.24
N LYS A 114 -12.83 3.49 15.73
CA LYS A 114 -12.38 2.78 14.51
C LYS A 114 -12.02 1.31 14.76
N LEU A 115 -11.72 0.94 16.00
CA LEU A 115 -11.51 -0.46 16.35
C LEU A 115 -12.87 -1.17 16.30
N PRO A 116 -13.01 -2.27 15.54
CA PRO A 116 -14.27 -3.02 15.51
C PRO A 116 -14.62 -3.46 16.93
N ALA A 117 -15.77 -3.00 17.43
CA ALA A 117 -16.22 -3.21 18.80
C ALA A 117 -16.40 -4.69 19.20
N ASN A 118 -16.32 -5.62 18.21
CA ASN A 118 -16.25 -7.05 18.43
C ASN A 118 -15.56 -7.72 17.24
N PRO A 119 -14.51 -8.52 17.43
CA PRO A 119 -14.10 -9.45 16.39
C PRO A 119 -15.33 -10.30 16.07
N LYS A 120 -15.80 -10.26 14.80
CA LYS A 120 -16.86 -11.18 14.34
C LYS A 120 -16.48 -12.57 14.84
N PRO A 121 -17.37 -13.27 15.58
CA PRO A 121 -17.05 -14.62 16.04
C PRO A 121 -16.63 -15.41 14.80
N VAL A 122 -15.41 -15.93 14.84
CA VAL A 122 -14.92 -16.84 13.81
C VAL A 122 -15.98 -17.93 13.73
N PRO A 123 -16.60 -18.19 12.56
CA PRO A 123 -17.59 -19.23 12.43
C PRO A 123 -16.89 -20.51 12.87
N THR A 124 -17.24 -21.00 14.05
CA THR A 124 -16.78 -22.28 14.57
C THR A 124 -17.32 -23.29 13.56
N ARG A 125 -16.43 -23.80 12.70
CA ARG A 125 -16.75 -24.90 11.81
C ARG A 125 -17.35 -25.99 12.70
N PRO A 126 -18.57 -26.45 12.48
CA PRO A 126 -19.15 -27.52 13.30
C PRO A 126 -18.17 -28.69 13.28
N PRO A 127 -17.94 -29.36 14.41
CA PRO A 127 -17.13 -30.57 14.41
C PRO A 127 -17.66 -31.47 13.32
N ASN A 128 -16.80 -31.94 12.45
CA ASN A 128 -17.13 -32.91 11.39
C ASN A 128 -17.98 -34.01 12.04
N SER A 129 -19.25 -34.02 11.70
CA SER A 129 -20.05 -35.19 11.90
C SER A 129 -19.48 -36.27 10.99
N GLU A 130 -18.58 -37.07 11.55
CA GLU A 130 -18.24 -38.35 10.99
C GLU A 130 -19.49 -39.21 11.10
N GLU A 131 -20.35 -39.13 10.07
CA GLU A 131 -21.28 -40.24 9.82
C GLU A 131 -21.87 -40.09 8.42
N SER A 132 -21.66 -41.14 7.65
CA SER A 132 -22.32 -41.48 6.39
C SER A 132 -21.41 -41.40 5.15
N TYR A 133 -20.31 -42.13 5.16
CA TYR A 133 -19.86 -42.74 3.91
C TYR A 133 -20.71 -43.98 3.62
N SER A 134 -21.91 -43.76 3.15
CA SER A 134 -22.67 -44.81 2.49
C SER A 134 -22.06 -45.06 1.13
N LEU A 135 -21.47 -46.24 1.03
CA LEU A 135 -21.05 -46.90 -0.19
C LEU A 135 -22.15 -46.81 -1.25
N ARG A 136 -21.91 -46.02 -2.30
CA ARG A 136 -22.47 -46.30 -3.62
C ARG A 136 -21.35 -46.32 -4.62
N SER A 137 -20.81 -47.52 -4.74
CA SER A 137 -20.13 -48.01 -5.94
C SER A 137 -21.09 -47.81 -7.13
N SER A 138 -20.70 -46.96 -8.04
CA SER A 138 -21.13 -47.08 -9.42
C SER A 138 -19.94 -46.74 -10.34
N PHE A 139 -19.23 -47.76 -10.63
CA PHE A 139 -18.25 -47.91 -11.69
C PHE A 139 -18.90 -47.47 -13.02
N ASN A 140 -18.39 -46.42 -13.64
CA ASN A 140 -18.72 -46.13 -15.04
C ASN A 140 -17.42 -45.95 -15.84
N PRO A 141 -16.96 -47.01 -16.51
CA PRO A 141 -15.80 -46.95 -17.38
C PRO A 141 -16.27 -46.71 -18.82
N ALA A 142 -16.46 -45.48 -19.26
CA ALA A 142 -16.41 -45.18 -20.71
C ALA A 142 -16.57 -43.68 -20.94
N ALA A 143 -15.48 -42.98 -21.20
CA ALA A 143 -15.40 -41.89 -22.17
C ALA A 143 -13.96 -41.40 -22.30
N ARG A 144 -13.13 -42.20 -22.93
CA ARG A 144 -11.96 -41.64 -23.63
C ARG A 144 -12.51 -40.79 -24.78
N ARG A 145 -12.36 -39.50 -24.71
CA ARG A 145 -12.42 -38.61 -25.87
C ARG A 145 -11.15 -37.83 -25.98
N GLY A 146 -10.55 -38.00 -27.16
CA GLY A 146 -9.31 -37.47 -27.63
C GLY A 146 -9.22 -35.95 -27.50
N ASN A 147 -8.06 -35.56 -27.09
CA ASN A 147 -7.64 -34.16 -27.02
C ASN A 147 -6.88 -33.87 -28.33
N ASP A 148 -7.66 -33.64 -29.41
CA ASP A 148 -7.11 -33.04 -30.64
C ASP A 148 -6.85 -31.58 -30.37
N ARG A 149 -5.60 -31.24 -30.15
CA ARG A 149 -5.13 -29.85 -30.20
C ARG A 149 -4.88 -29.50 -31.66
N PRO A 150 -5.52 -28.48 -32.23
CA PRO A 150 -5.12 -27.96 -33.52
C PRO A 150 -3.77 -27.22 -33.40
N ASP A 151 -2.90 -27.52 -34.36
CA ASP A 151 -1.60 -26.90 -34.55
C ASP A 151 -1.69 -25.37 -34.60
N ALA A 152 -0.90 -24.71 -33.75
CA ALA A 152 -0.72 -23.26 -33.80
C ALA A 152 0.10 -22.87 -35.05
N PRO A 153 -0.30 -21.84 -35.80
CA PRO A 153 0.43 -21.38 -36.97
C PRO A 153 1.80 -20.80 -36.58
N ARG A 154 2.82 -21.37 -37.24
CA ARG A 154 4.22 -20.98 -37.16
C ARG A 154 4.38 -19.58 -37.81
N TRP A 155 4.64 -18.52 -37.04
CA TRP A 155 4.97 -17.20 -37.56
C TRP A 155 6.36 -17.23 -38.20
N GLU A 156 6.40 -17.00 -39.49
CA GLU A 156 7.63 -16.79 -40.23
C GLU A 156 8.29 -15.47 -39.79
N GLN A 157 9.55 -15.57 -39.35
CA GLN A 157 10.37 -14.39 -39.06
C GLN A 157 10.87 -13.78 -40.40
N PRO A 158 10.76 -12.46 -40.60
CA PRO A 158 11.38 -11.83 -41.76
C PRO A 158 12.90 -11.82 -41.60
N ARG A 159 13.60 -12.24 -42.67
CA ARG A 159 15.05 -12.19 -42.78
C ARG A 159 15.54 -10.74 -42.83
N PRO A 160 16.67 -10.38 -42.21
CA PRO A 160 17.31 -9.10 -42.44
C PRO A 160 17.90 -9.10 -43.85
N GLY A 161 17.45 -8.18 -44.66
CA GLY A 161 18.03 -7.85 -45.96
C GLY A 161 19.32 -7.03 -45.82
N GLY A 162 20.23 -7.24 -46.74
CA GLY A 162 21.59 -6.73 -46.82
C GLY A 162 21.77 -5.19 -46.96
#